data_4cdfd8be83cf52905e43ef6ffa3830c9
#
_entry.id   4cdfd8be83cf52905e43ef6ffa3830c9
#
_cell.length_a   1.000
_cell.length_b   1.000
_cell.length_c   1.000
_cell.angle_alpha   90.00
_cell.angle_beta   90.00
_cell.angle_gamma   90.00
#
_symmetry.space_group_name_H-M   'P 1'
#
loop_
_entity.id
_entity.type
_entity.pdbx_description
1 polymer ?
#
loop_
_entity_poly.entity_id
_entity_poly.type
_entity_poly.pdbx_seq_one_letter_code
_entity_poly.pdbx_strand_id
1 'polypeptide(L)'
;MISRRDILKAAIAGAAINAEGATSTPVLGLLAPVDAAVPPEATALYPSGIRFEAASVGLATMTPEGYDAVLDRIAPTATALARRGAQAITLMGTSLSFYKGAAFNRELTRRVAQASGLPAVTMSTAVIEGLRSVGAKRLAVATAYDEQVNRRLESFLHEEGFQVLTIRGLGVEKVEDIHAVTRDGLLQFSAGVFESASNADALLVSCGGLHTLELLQPLEQRCKVPVVSSLPHALRAGVRLLGLSGRAPGYGKLLSQ
;
A
#
# COMPACT_ATOMS: atom_id res chain seq x y z
N MET A 1 -26.63 -54.42 22.23
CA MET A 1 -26.76 -53.75 20.91
C MET A 1 -27.01 -52.27 21.20
N ILE A 2 -26.00 -51.45 21.03
CA ILE A 2 -26.10 -49.96 21.24
C ILE A 2 -26.65 -49.39 19.95
N SER A 3 -27.77 -48.67 20.04
CA SER A 3 -28.48 -48.10 18.88
C SER A 3 -27.68 -46.97 18.23
N ARG A 4 -27.73 -46.89 16.88
CA ARG A 4 -27.15 -45.79 16.11
C ARG A 4 -27.63 -44.40 16.53
N ARG A 5 -28.75 -44.30 17.26
CA ARG A 5 -29.29 -43.05 17.85
C ARG A 5 -28.54 -42.61 19.10
N ASP A 6 -27.90 -43.50 19.83
CA ASP A 6 -27.15 -43.14 21.05
C ASP A 6 -25.75 -42.65 20.76
N ILE A 7 -25.17 -43.02 19.60
CA ILE A 7 -23.87 -42.53 19.12
C ILE A 7 -23.99 -41.05 18.61
N LEU A 8 -25.18 -40.66 18.11
CA LEU A 8 -25.38 -39.31 17.57
C LEU A 8 -25.63 -38.26 18.67
N LYS A 9 -26.04 -38.68 19.88
CA LYS A 9 -26.26 -37.80 21.05
C LYS A 9 -24.99 -37.51 21.85
N ALA A 10 -23.97 -38.36 21.74
CA ALA A 10 -22.69 -38.16 22.43
C ALA A 10 -21.72 -37.22 21.66
N ALA A 11 -22.01 -36.85 20.40
CA ALA A 11 -21.16 -35.99 19.59
C ALA A 11 -21.55 -34.52 19.64
N ILE A 12 -22.59 -34.12 20.38
CA ILE A 12 -23.08 -32.70 20.44
C ILE A 12 -22.82 -32.05 21.82
N ALA A 13 -22.24 -32.79 22.76
CA ALA A 13 -21.98 -32.30 24.12
C ALA A 13 -20.50 -32.07 24.41
N GLY A 14 -19.79 -31.34 23.52
CA GLY A 14 -18.35 -31.14 23.70
C GLY A 14 -17.73 -30.04 22.87
N ALA A 15 -18.43 -28.92 22.68
CA ALA A 15 -17.78 -27.71 22.16
C ALA A 15 -18.57 -26.45 22.56
N ALA A 16 -18.81 -26.26 23.83
CA ALA A 16 -18.97 -24.90 24.36
C ALA A 16 -17.56 -24.32 24.48
N ILE A 17 -17.04 -23.79 23.37
CA ILE A 17 -15.84 -22.96 23.37
C ILE A 17 -16.26 -21.66 24.07
N ASN A 18 -15.71 -21.43 25.25
CA ASN A 18 -15.79 -20.16 25.97
C ASN A 18 -15.33 -19.03 25.03
N ALA A 19 -16.27 -18.29 24.48
CA ALA A 19 -16.04 -17.04 23.74
C ALA A 19 -15.86 -15.87 24.73
N GLU A 20 -14.88 -15.97 25.61
CA GLU A 20 -14.31 -14.85 26.39
C GLU A 20 -12.83 -14.69 26.00
N GLY A 21 -12.56 -14.61 24.71
CA GLY A 21 -11.31 -14.07 24.20
C GLY A 21 -11.52 -12.60 23.96
N ALA A 22 -10.98 -11.75 24.81
CA ALA A 22 -10.76 -10.35 24.45
C ALA A 22 -10.07 -10.32 23.09
N THR A 23 -10.78 -9.93 22.05
CA THR A 23 -10.23 -9.88 20.67
C THR A 23 -9.13 -8.80 20.73
N SER A 24 -7.87 -9.24 20.76
CA SER A 24 -6.73 -8.33 20.77
C SER A 24 -6.84 -7.42 19.54
N THR A 25 -6.62 -6.13 19.72
CA THR A 25 -6.62 -5.15 18.63
C THR A 25 -5.72 -5.66 17.49
N PRO A 26 -6.25 -5.82 16.26
CA PRO A 26 -5.47 -6.29 15.12
C PRO A 26 -4.23 -5.42 14.88
N VAL A 27 -3.13 -6.05 14.47
CA VAL A 27 -1.85 -5.38 14.26
C VAL A 27 -1.44 -5.48 12.80
N LEU A 28 -1.30 -4.33 12.12
CA LEU A 28 -0.73 -4.24 10.79
C LEU A 28 0.77 -3.92 10.86
N GLY A 29 1.60 -4.80 10.34
CA GLY A 29 3.03 -4.57 10.17
C GLY A 29 3.30 -3.69 8.95
N LEU A 30 4.03 -2.60 9.15
CA LEU A 30 4.49 -1.69 8.10
C LEU A 30 5.99 -1.92 7.88
N LEU A 31 6.33 -2.61 6.79
CA LEU A 31 7.72 -2.79 6.37
C LEU A 31 8.12 -1.55 5.56
N ALA A 32 8.72 -0.59 6.25
CA ALA A 32 9.04 0.72 5.71
C ALA A 32 10.41 0.72 5.00
N PRO A 33 10.59 1.48 3.91
CA PRO A 33 11.88 1.57 3.25
C PRO A 33 12.92 2.34 4.07
N VAL A 34 12.56 3.45 4.69
CA VAL A 34 13.50 4.46 5.23
C VAL A 34 13.67 4.36 6.73
N ASP A 35 12.62 4.65 7.49
CA ASP A 35 12.61 4.66 8.94
C ASP A 35 11.51 3.76 9.50
N ALA A 36 11.59 3.46 10.78
CA ALA A 36 10.60 2.61 11.47
C ALA A 36 9.45 3.43 12.08
N ALA A 37 9.14 4.60 11.52
CA ALA A 37 8.04 5.42 11.97
C ALA A 37 6.71 4.96 11.35
N VAL A 38 5.65 4.99 12.15
CA VAL A 38 4.28 4.85 11.65
C VAL A 38 3.87 6.18 11.01
N PRO A 39 3.51 6.19 9.72
CA PRO A 39 3.14 7.43 9.05
C PRO A 39 1.87 8.03 9.68
N PRO A 40 1.79 9.37 9.84
CA PRO A 40 0.64 10.04 10.46
C PRO A 40 -0.69 9.74 9.74
N GLU A 41 -0.65 9.47 8.45
CA GLU A 41 -1.82 9.06 7.67
C GLU A 41 -2.42 7.73 8.15
N ALA A 42 -1.62 6.84 8.74
CA ALA A 42 -2.13 5.57 9.27
C ALA A 42 -3.12 5.81 10.44
N THR A 43 -2.76 6.69 11.36
CA THR A 43 -3.63 7.07 12.49
C THR A 43 -4.74 8.01 12.09
N ALA A 44 -4.55 8.84 11.06
CA ALA A 44 -5.60 9.69 10.49
C ALA A 44 -6.70 8.86 9.81
N LEU A 45 -6.31 7.84 9.03
CA LEU A 45 -7.26 6.94 8.36
C LEU A 45 -7.95 5.97 9.34
N TYR A 46 -7.21 5.46 10.32
CA TYR A 46 -7.67 4.42 11.25
C TYR A 46 -7.29 4.79 12.69
N PRO A 47 -8.02 5.74 13.31
CA PRO A 47 -7.68 6.28 14.63
C PRO A 47 -7.93 5.29 15.77
N SER A 48 -8.67 4.20 15.51
CA SER A 48 -8.99 3.17 16.48
C SER A 48 -9.21 1.81 15.82
N GLY A 49 -9.20 0.75 16.61
CA GLY A 49 -9.50 -0.62 16.14
C GLY A 49 -8.35 -1.32 15.42
N ILE A 50 -7.22 -0.65 15.20
CA ILE A 50 -6.02 -1.21 14.58
C ILE A 50 -4.79 -0.64 15.27
N ARG A 51 -3.78 -1.47 15.51
CA ARG A 51 -2.46 -1.05 15.93
C ARG A 51 -1.48 -1.22 14.76
N PHE A 52 -0.56 -0.28 14.62
CA PHE A 52 0.48 -0.33 13.60
C PHE A 52 1.83 -0.61 14.24
N GLU A 53 2.60 -1.52 13.65
CA GLU A 53 3.99 -1.80 14.00
C GLU A 53 4.86 -1.52 12.79
N ALA A 54 5.89 -0.69 12.93
CA ALA A 54 6.77 -0.34 11.83
C ALA A 54 8.19 -0.89 12.04
N ALA A 55 8.82 -1.34 10.96
CA ALA A 55 10.22 -1.69 10.90
C ALA A 55 10.80 -1.31 9.54
N SER A 56 12.06 -0.94 9.50
CA SER A 56 12.70 -0.35 8.32
C SER A 56 13.82 -1.23 7.75
N VAL A 57 14.03 -1.14 6.43
CA VAL A 57 15.18 -1.73 5.74
C VAL A 57 16.34 -0.75 5.53
N GLY A 58 16.17 0.54 5.88
CA GLY A 58 17.21 1.55 5.83
C GLY A 58 17.63 1.94 4.40
N LEU A 59 16.64 2.21 3.54
CA LEU A 59 16.85 2.75 2.20
C LEU A 59 17.37 4.18 2.28
N ALA A 60 18.52 4.45 1.65
CA ALA A 60 19.14 5.78 1.65
C ALA A 60 18.79 6.60 0.39
N THR A 61 18.74 5.94 -0.79
CA THR A 61 18.48 6.61 -2.08
C THR A 61 17.39 5.90 -2.87
N MET A 62 16.58 6.67 -3.59
CA MET A 62 15.51 6.15 -4.46
C MET A 62 16.02 5.83 -5.86
N THR A 63 17.13 5.08 -5.93
CA THR A 63 17.73 4.60 -7.18
C THR A 63 17.71 3.07 -7.26
N PRO A 64 17.84 2.48 -8.46
CA PRO A 64 17.92 1.02 -8.60
C PRO A 64 19.00 0.38 -7.70
N GLU A 65 20.15 1.00 -7.58
CA GLU A 65 21.26 0.53 -6.74
C GLU A 65 20.91 0.60 -5.25
N GLY A 66 20.22 1.68 -4.84
CA GLY A 66 19.71 1.84 -3.48
C GLY A 66 18.67 0.77 -3.13
N TYR A 67 17.78 0.45 -4.06
CA TYR A 67 16.79 -0.63 -3.87
C TYR A 67 17.48 -1.99 -3.77
N ASP A 68 18.45 -2.30 -4.63
CA ASP A 68 19.21 -3.56 -4.58
C ASP A 68 19.94 -3.74 -3.24
N ALA A 69 20.50 -2.67 -2.68
CA ALA A 69 21.24 -2.68 -1.43
C ALA A 69 20.40 -3.08 -0.19
N VAL A 70 19.06 -3.00 -0.27
CA VAL A 70 18.18 -3.31 0.87
C VAL A 70 17.38 -4.61 0.71
N LEU A 71 17.47 -5.29 -0.45
CA LEU A 71 16.64 -6.49 -0.74
C LEU A 71 16.84 -7.61 0.29
N ASP A 72 18.06 -7.84 0.74
CA ASP A 72 18.38 -8.91 1.70
C ASP A 72 17.85 -8.61 3.11
N ARG A 73 17.50 -7.36 3.40
CA ARG A 73 16.94 -6.95 4.70
C ARG A 73 15.42 -7.14 4.77
N ILE A 74 14.73 -7.32 3.63
CA ILE A 74 13.27 -7.41 3.58
C ILE A 74 12.76 -8.62 4.36
N ALA A 75 13.30 -9.82 4.11
CA ALA A 75 12.87 -11.04 4.78
C ALA A 75 13.12 -11.01 6.30
N PRO A 76 14.31 -10.65 6.81
CA PRO A 76 14.54 -10.50 8.25
C PRO A 76 13.61 -9.47 8.90
N THR A 77 13.36 -8.34 8.22
CA THR A 77 12.46 -7.28 8.72
C THR A 77 11.00 -7.77 8.79
N ALA A 78 10.53 -8.50 7.79
CA ALA A 78 9.20 -9.12 7.81
C ALA A 78 9.05 -10.12 8.97
N THR A 79 10.06 -10.98 9.21
CA THR A 79 10.10 -11.88 10.36
C THR A 79 10.07 -11.12 11.69
N ALA A 80 10.79 -10.02 11.80
CA ALA A 80 10.80 -9.19 13.00
C ALA A 80 9.41 -8.58 13.30
N LEU A 81 8.70 -8.10 12.27
CA LEU A 81 7.33 -7.59 12.41
C LEU A 81 6.36 -8.69 12.88
N ALA A 82 6.44 -9.91 12.33
CA ALA A 82 5.64 -11.03 12.78
C ALA A 82 5.88 -11.35 14.27
N ARG A 83 7.14 -11.35 14.72
CA ARG A 83 7.50 -11.54 16.15
C ARG A 83 6.99 -10.44 17.06
N ARG A 84 6.76 -9.22 16.56
CA ARG A 84 6.14 -8.09 17.29
C ARG A 84 4.62 -8.15 17.29
N GLY A 85 4.03 -9.24 16.78
CA GLY A 85 2.60 -9.49 16.82
C GLY A 85 1.83 -8.95 15.61
N ALA A 86 2.49 -8.56 14.52
CA ALA A 86 1.80 -8.27 13.27
C ALA A 86 1.00 -9.49 12.79
N GLN A 87 -0.17 -9.25 12.22
CA GLN A 87 -1.09 -10.28 11.68
C GLN A 87 -1.20 -10.19 10.14
N ALA A 88 -0.76 -9.08 9.57
CA ALA A 88 -0.55 -8.89 8.13
C ALA A 88 0.60 -7.90 7.93
N ILE A 89 1.24 -7.91 6.76
CA ILE A 89 2.34 -7.00 6.45
C ILE A 89 2.08 -6.23 5.16
N THR A 90 2.29 -4.92 5.22
CA THR A 90 2.36 -4.05 4.03
C THR A 90 3.79 -3.59 3.82
N LEU A 91 4.39 -3.91 2.65
CA LEU A 91 5.66 -3.33 2.23
C LEU A 91 5.40 -1.94 1.66
N MET A 92 5.91 -0.92 2.37
CA MET A 92 5.56 0.49 2.19
C MET A 92 6.44 1.24 1.17
N GLY A 93 7.07 0.54 0.23
CA GLY A 93 7.93 1.11 -0.81
C GLY A 93 7.35 0.92 -2.20
N THR A 94 6.79 1.98 -2.82
CA THR A 94 6.24 1.87 -4.18
C THR A 94 7.36 1.54 -5.16
N SER A 95 8.35 2.42 -5.29
CA SER A 95 9.47 2.22 -6.22
C SER A 95 10.28 0.96 -5.91
N LEU A 96 10.54 0.69 -4.65
CA LEU A 96 11.20 -0.55 -4.21
C LEU A 96 10.46 -1.81 -4.68
N SER A 97 9.14 -1.77 -4.85
CA SER A 97 8.36 -2.94 -5.25
C SER A 97 8.14 -3.04 -6.78
N PHE A 98 8.19 -1.94 -7.53
CA PHE A 98 7.98 -1.99 -8.98
C PHE A 98 9.27 -1.95 -9.84
N TYR A 99 10.43 -1.53 -9.31
CA TYR A 99 11.60 -1.15 -10.13
C TYR A 99 12.20 -2.26 -11.02
N LYS A 100 11.89 -3.52 -10.74
CA LYS A 100 12.24 -4.68 -11.58
C LYS A 100 11.01 -5.31 -12.28
N GLY A 101 9.89 -4.58 -12.38
CA GLY A 101 8.70 -5.02 -13.10
C GLY A 101 7.71 -5.85 -12.27
N ALA A 102 6.62 -6.26 -12.92
CA ALA A 102 5.48 -6.91 -12.26
C ALA A 102 5.80 -8.30 -11.69
N ALA A 103 6.65 -9.08 -12.37
CA ALA A 103 7.07 -10.38 -11.87
C ALA A 103 7.86 -10.26 -10.56
N PHE A 104 8.75 -9.27 -10.47
CA PHE A 104 9.51 -8.98 -9.26
C PHE A 104 8.59 -8.51 -8.12
N ASN A 105 7.62 -7.66 -8.39
CA ASN A 105 6.65 -7.22 -7.39
C ASN A 105 5.90 -8.40 -6.76
N ARG A 106 5.44 -9.35 -7.58
CA ARG A 106 4.79 -10.59 -7.10
C ARG A 106 5.73 -11.45 -6.27
N GLU A 107 6.98 -11.61 -6.73
CA GLU A 107 8.02 -12.36 -6.00
C GLU A 107 8.32 -11.70 -4.65
N LEU A 108 8.41 -10.39 -4.60
CA LEU A 108 8.66 -9.64 -3.37
C LEU A 108 7.51 -9.82 -2.35
N THR A 109 6.26 -9.76 -2.82
CA THR A 109 5.08 -10.06 -1.99
C THR A 109 5.17 -11.47 -1.40
N ARG A 110 5.53 -12.47 -2.23
CA ARG A 110 5.68 -13.86 -1.82
C ARG A 110 6.82 -14.03 -0.78
N ARG A 111 7.96 -13.35 -0.98
CA ARG A 111 9.10 -13.36 -0.03
C ARG A 111 8.70 -12.81 1.34
N VAL A 112 7.98 -11.68 1.37
CA VAL A 112 7.48 -11.10 2.64
C VAL A 112 6.54 -12.08 3.33
N ALA A 113 5.57 -12.65 2.61
CA ALA A 113 4.61 -13.61 3.16
C ALA A 113 5.29 -14.88 3.68
N GLN A 114 6.24 -15.46 2.94
CA GLN A 114 6.97 -16.66 3.37
C GLN A 114 7.86 -16.42 4.59
N ALA A 115 8.57 -15.28 4.63
CA ALA A 115 9.47 -14.97 5.74
C ALA A 115 8.72 -14.68 7.05
N SER A 116 7.54 -14.10 6.97
CA SER A 116 6.71 -13.74 8.12
C SER A 116 5.72 -14.83 8.53
N GLY A 117 5.31 -15.69 7.59
CA GLY A 117 4.18 -16.61 7.76
C GLY A 117 2.81 -15.91 7.73
N LEU A 118 2.74 -14.64 7.30
CA LEU A 118 1.57 -13.79 7.34
C LEU A 118 1.10 -13.37 5.95
N PRO A 119 -0.19 -13.02 5.78
CA PRO A 119 -0.65 -12.32 4.59
C PRO A 119 0.16 -11.05 4.35
N ALA A 120 0.54 -10.79 3.10
CA ALA A 120 1.33 -9.62 2.76
C ALA A 120 0.85 -8.96 1.46
N VAL A 121 1.07 -7.65 1.36
CA VAL A 121 0.84 -6.85 0.17
C VAL A 121 1.98 -5.84 0.00
N THR A 122 2.36 -5.53 -1.24
CA THR A 122 3.24 -4.40 -1.53
C THR A 122 2.43 -3.15 -1.85
N MET A 123 3.05 -2.00 -1.68
CA MET A 123 2.45 -0.72 -2.04
C MET A 123 2.12 -0.65 -3.55
N SER A 124 2.96 -1.23 -4.43
CA SER A 124 2.66 -1.30 -5.86
C SER A 124 1.45 -2.18 -6.17
N THR A 125 1.31 -3.34 -5.50
CA THR A 125 0.11 -4.17 -5.64
C THR A 125 -1.14 -3.41 -5.21
N ALA A 126 -1.09 -2.70 -4.08
CA ALA A 126 -2.21 -1.89 -3.59
C ALA A 126 -2.61 -0.78 -4.57
N VAL A 127 -1.64 -0.12 -5.20
CA VAL A 127 -1.88 0.89 -6.25
C VAL A 127 -2.59 0.26 -7.45
N ILE A 128 -2.09 -0.87 -7.95
CA ILE A 128 -2.70 -1.59 -9.09
C ILE A 128 -4.14 -2.02 -8.78
N GLU A 129 -4.38 -2.59 -7.60
CA GLU A 129 -5.72 -2.98 -7.15
C GLU A 129 -6.65 -1.75 -7.02
N GLY A 130 -6.14 -0.64 -6.50
CA GLY A 130 -6.85 0.63 -6.42
C GLY A 130 -7.27 1.13 -7.80
N LEU A 131 -6.36 1.20 -8.75
CA LEU A 131 -6.64 1.62 -10.13
C LEU A 131 -7.67 0.72 -10.83
N ARG A 132 -7.54 -0.60 -10.66
CA ARG A 132 -8.51 -1.58 -11.19
C ARG A 132 -9.89 -1.41 -10.58
N SER A 133 -9.97 -1.16 -9.29
CA SER A 133 -11.26 -1.03 -8.57
C SER A 133 -12.06 0.20 -8.98
N VAL A 134 -11.40 1.24 -9.48
CA VAL A 134 -12.06 2.44 -10.04
C VAL A 134 -12.29 2.34 -11.55
N GLY A 135 -11.94 1.20 -12.18
CA GLY A 135 -12.12 0.95 -13.60
C GLY A 135 -11.15 1.71 -14.51
N ALA A 136 -10.03 2.21 -13.97
CA ALA A 136 -9.04 2.96 -14.74
C ALA A 136 -8.38 2.08 -15.79
N LYS A 137 -8.07 2.67 -16.94
CA LYS A 137 -7.28 2.07 -18.04
C LYS A 137 -6.20 3.02 -18.53
N ARG A 138 -6.50 4.32 -18.61
CA ARG A 138 -5.62 5.39 -19.09
C ARG A 138 -5.26 6.29 -17.92
N LEU A 139 -3.97 6.49 -17.71
CA LEU A 139 -3.47 7.16 -16.52
C LEU A 139 -2.72 8.44 -16.85
N ALA A 140 -2.98 9.48 -16.05
CA ALA A 140 -2.02 10.56 -15.79
C ALA A 140 -1.28 10.22 -14.51
N VAL A 141 0.05 10.36 -14.50
CA VAL A 141 0.90 9.90 -13.41
C VAL A 141 1.80 11.01 -12.92
N ALA A 142 1.60 11.45 -11.67
CA ALA A 142 2.46 12.39 -10.95
C ALA A 142 3.31 11.62 -9.92
N THR A 143 4.60 11.90 -9.86
CA THR A 143 5.52 11.16 -8.98
C THR A 143 6.50 12.08 -8.26
N ALA A 144 7.19 11.56 -7.25
CA ALA A 144 8.36 12.22 -6.68
C ALA A 144 9.65 11.94 -7.49
N TYR A 145 9.66 10.91 -8.33
CA TYR A 145 10.85 10.29 -8.89
C TYR A 145 11.53 11.09 -9.98
N ASP A 146 12.78 10.72 -10.26
CA ASP A 146 13.52 11.12 -11.44
C ASP A 146 12.98 10.41 -12.70
N GLU A 147 13.56 10.74 -13.85
CA GLU A 147 13.16 10.18 -15.13
C GLU A 147 13.49 8.68 -15.25
N GLN A 148 14.58 8.21 -14.64
CA GLN A 148 14.97 6.80 -14.72
C GLN A 148 13.98 5.91 -13.97
N VAL A 149 13.57 6.31 -12.77
CA VAL A 149 12.57 5.60 -11.96
C VAL A 149 11.18 5.73 -12.58
N ASN A 150 10.84 6.86 -13.18
CA ASN A 150 9.60 7.06 -13.92
C ASN A 150 9.46 6.11 -15.12
N ARG A 151 10.52 5.89 -15.91
CA ARG A 151 10.50 4.90 -17.00
C ARG A 151 10.23 3.48 -16.51
N ARG A 152 10.77 3.12 -15.33
CA ARG A 152 10.48 1.81 -14.70
C ARG A 152 9.04 1.70 -14.23
N LEU A 153 8.48 2.78 -13.67
CA LEU A 153 7.07 2.83 -13.29
C LEU A 153 6.15 2.69 -14.50
N GLU A 154 6.45 3.41 -15.58
CA GLU A 154 5.69 3.33 -16.82
C GLU A 154 5.68 1.91 -17.39
N SER A 155 6.86 1.26 -17.48
CA SER A 155 6.97 -0.14 -17.90
C SER A 155 6.15 -1.07 -17.00
N PHE A 156 6.24 -0.92 -15.68
CA PHE A 156 5.48 -1.70 -14.72
C PHE A 156 3.96 -1.53 -14.90
N LEU A 157 3.49 -0.29 -15.10
CA LEU A 157 2.07 0.00 -15.33
C LEU A 157 1.58 -0.61 -16.66
N HIS A 158 2.41 -0.60 -17.70
CA HIS A 158 2.11 -1.27 -18.98
C HIS A 158 2.03 -2.81 -18.81
N GLU A 159 2.98 -3.41 -18.07
CA GLU A 159 2.93 -4.85 -17.73
C GLU A 159 1.66 -5.23 -16.97
N GLU A 160 1.12 -4.32 -16.15
CA GLU A 160 -0.13 -4.49 -15.41
C GLU A 160 -1.38 -4.10 -16.21
N GLY A 161 -1.23 -3.73 -17.49
CA GLY A 161 -2.31 -3.51 -18.45
C GLY A 161 -2.87 -2.10 -18.50
N PHE A 162 -2.15 -1.11 -17.97
CA PHE A 162 -2.54 0.30 -18.04
C PHE A 162 -1.83 1.02 -19.19
N GLN A 163 -2.50 2.00 -19.76
CA GLN A 163 -1.92 2.96 -20.69
C GLN A 163 -1.54 4.22 -19.92
N VAL A 164 -0.27 4.58 -19.91
CA VAL A 164 0.21 5.85 -19.37
C VAL A 164 0.14 6.91 -20.44
N LEU A 165 -0.69 7.92 -20.28
CA LEU A 165 -0.83 9.04 -21.23
C LEU A 165 0.21 10.13 -20.97
N THR A 166 0.55 10.34 -19.72
CA THR A 166 1.59 11.25 -19.26
C THR A 166 2.16 10.78 -17.94
N ILE A 167 3.45 10.95 -17.75
CA ILE A 167 4.13 10.74 -16.47
C ILE A 167 5.10 11.89 -16.24
N ARG A 168 5.05 12.51 -15.07
CA ARG A 168 5.99 13.56 -14.65
C ARG A 168 6.40 13.36 -13.21
N GLY A 169 7.68 13.60 -12.92
CA GLY A 169 8.25 13.51 -11.59
C GLY A 169 8.80 14.85 -11.10
N LEU A 170 8.88 14.97 -9.79
CA LEU A 170 9.51 16.12 -9.12
C LEU A 170 11.06 16.04 -9.14
N GLY A 171 11.62 14.89 -9.59
CA GLY A 171 13.07 14.69 -9.67
C GLY A 171 13.74 14.53 -8.31
N VAL A 172 13.02 14.01 -7.29
CA VAL A 172 13.57 13.80 -5.96
C VAL A 172 14.35 12.48 -5.94
N GLU A 173 15.65 12.54 -5.68
CA GLU A 173 16.52 11.37 -5.56
C GLU A 173 16.75 10.95 -4.11
N LYS A 174 16.94 11.95 -3.22
CA LYS A 174 17.18 11.69 -1.81
C LYS A 174 15.86 11.63 -1.05
N VAL A 175 15.75 10.65 -0.17
CA VAL A 175 14.53 10.48 0.64
C VAL A 175 14.26 11.68 1.53
N GLU A 176 15.30 12.29 2.09
CA GLU A 176 15.19 13.47 2.95
C GLU A 176 14.54 14.70 2.24
N ASP A 177 14.74 14.80 0.92
CA ASP A 177 14.20 15.91 0.13
C ASP A 177 12.68 15.78 -0.13
N ILE A 178 12.11 14.60 0.09
CA ILE A 178 10.64 14.40 -0.03
C ILE A 178 9.88 15.28 0.96
N HIS A 179 10.44 15.49 2.15
CA HIS A 179 9.82 16.31 3.19
C HIS A 179 9.75 17.80 2.82
N ALA A 180 10.54 18.25 1.84
CA ALA A 180 10.48 19.62 1.31
C ALA A 180 9.29 19.83 0.34
N VAL A 181 8.64 18.77 -0.12
CA VAL A 181 7.48 18.84 -1.02
C VAL A 181 6.27 19.34 -0.24
N THR A 182 5.89 20.59 -0.48
CA THR A 182 4.73 21.19 0.19
C THR A 182 3.41 20.65 -0.33
N ARG A 183 2.38 20.65 0.52
CA ARG A 183 1.03 20.24 0.16
C ARG A 183 0.49 20.96 -1.06
N ASP A 184 0.56 22.29 -1.08
CA ASP A 184 0.03 23.11 -2.17
C ASP A 184 0.84 22.95 -3.46
N GLY A 185 2.17 22.81 -3.36
CA GLY A 185 3.03 22.49 -4.48
C GLY A 185 2.67 21.14 -5.11
N LEU A 186 2.47 20.12 -4.30
CA LEU A 186 2.08 18.79 -4.77
C LEU A 186 0.68 18.79 -5.40
N LEU A 187 -0.27 19.55 -4.83
CA LEU A 187 -1.62 19.71 -5.38
C LEU A 187 -1.56 20.31 -6.78
N GLN A 188 -0.86 21.46 -6.94
CA GLN A 188 -0.73 22.14 -8.23
C GLN A 188 0.03 21.30 -9.26
N PHE A 189 1.12 20.67 -8.85
CA PHE A 189 1.90 19.79 -9.71
C PHE A 189 1.05 18.63 -10.22
N SER A 190 0.37 17.89 -9.31
CA SER A 190 -0.45 16.73 -9.69
C SER A 190 -1.62 17.10 -10.60
N ALA A 191 -2.29 18.23 -10.32
CA ALA A 191 -3.36 18.73 -11.17
C ALA A 191 -2.84 19.13 -12.56
N GLY A 192 -1.69 19.84 -12.64
CA GLY A 192 -1.07 20.20 -13.91
C GLY A 192 -0.62 18.99 -14.74
N VAL A 193 -0.19 17.91 -14.09
CA VAL A 193 0.08 16.63 -14.78
C VAL A 193 -1.19 16.07 -15.41
N PHE A 194 -2.32 16.05 -14.67
CA PHE A 194 -3.59 15.60 -15.21
C PHE A 194 -4.09 16.51 -16.36
N GLU A 195 -3.98 17.81 -16.23
CA GLU A 195 -4.40 18.77 -17.26
C GLU A 195 -3.66 18.56 -18.59
N SER A 196 -2.41 18.06 -18.57
CA SER A 196 -1.65 17.71 -19.77
C SER A 196 -2.13 16.44 -20.47
N ALA A 197 -2.99 15.64 -19.83
CA ALA A 197 -3.60 14.43 -20.37
C ALA A 197 -5.04 14.25 -19.82
N SER A 198 -5.87 15.25 -20.03
CA SER A 198 -7.23 15.35 -19.45
C SER A 198 -8.21 14.24 -19.91
N ASN A 199 -7.82 13.41 -20.87
CA ASN A 199 -8.55 12.21 -21.28
C ASN A 199 -8.13 10.94 -20.50
N ALA A 200 -7.33 11.06 -19.45
CA ALA A 200 -7.04 9.98 -18.53
C ALA A 200 -8.29 9.60 -17.70
N ASP A 201 -8.40 8.31 -17.38
CA ASP A 201 -9.53 7.77 -16.59
C ASP A 201 -9.28 7.93 -15.08
N ALA A 202 -8.02 8.08 -14.68
CA ALA A 202 -7.61 8.31 -13.29
C ALA A 202 -6.27 9.08 -13.23
N LEU A 203 -6.06 9.74 -12.09
CA LEU A 203 -4.78 10.31 -11.71
C LEU A 203 -4.11 9.39 -10.67
N LEU A 204 -2.87 8.99 -10.95
CA LEU A 204 -2.01 8.30 -9.99
C LEU A 204 -1.01 9.30 -9.41
N VAL A 205 -0.94 9.41 -8.07
CA VAL A 205 0.13 10.14 -7.36
C VAL A 205 1.03 9.12 -6.67
N SER A 206 2.22 8.89 -7.21
CA SER A 206 3.11 7.79 -6.81
C SER A 206 4.35 8.28 -6.09
N CYS A 207 4.49 7.87 -4.88
CA CYS A 207 5.62 7.75 -3.96
C CYS A 207 5.05 7.62 -2.53
N GLY A 208 5.55 6.63 -1.77
CA GLY A 208 5.09 6.40 -0.39
C GLY A 208 5.47 7.49 0.60
N GLY A 209 6.47 8.31 0.29
CA GLY A 209 6.90 9.42 1.13
C GLY A 209 6.14 10.74 0.89
N LEU A 210 5.31 10.83 -0.15
CA LEU A 210 4.48 12.02 -0.39
C LEU A 210 3.25 12.01 0.50
N HIS A 211 2.98 13.12 1.19
CA HIS A 211 1.78 13.31 2.01
C HIS A 211 0.57 13.64 1.12
N THR A 212 -0.16 12.60 0.71
CA THR A 212 -1.23 12.71 -0.28
C THR A 212 -2.64 12.60 0.28
N LEU A 213 -2.81 12.18 1.53
CA LEU A 213 -4.12 11.87 2.10
C LEU A 213 -5.12 13.03 1.95
N GLU A 214 -4.72 14.24 2.34
CA GLU A 214 -5.56 15.44 2.25
C GLU A 214 -5.72 15.98 0.83
N LEU A 215 -4.94 15.48 -0.13
CA LEU A 215 -4.99 15.92 -1.53
C LEU A 215 -5.96 15.11 -2.37
N LEU A 216 -6.33 13.89 -1.95
CA LEU A 216 -7.16 12.98 -2.75
C LEU A 216 -8.48 13.63 -3.15
N GLN A 217 -9.24 14.12 -2.18
CA GLN A 217 -10.54 14.72 -2.45
C GLN A 217 -10.44 16.04 -3.25
N PRO A 218 -9.55 17.00 -2.91
CA PRO A 218 -9.34 18.19 -3.75
C PRO A 218 -8.93 17.89 -5.20
N LEU A 219 -8.05 16.90 -5.41
CA LEU A 219 -7.65 16.47 -6.76
C LEU A 219 -8.83 15.83 -7.51
N GLU A 220 -9.61 14.95 -6.87
CA GLU A 220 -10.82 14.37 -7.48
C GLU A 220 -11.85 15.46 -7.85
N GLN A 221 -12.01 16.47 -7.01
CA GLN A 221 -12.90 17.59 -7.29
C GLN A 221 -12.42 18.43 -8.48
N ARG A 222 -11.11 18.65 -8.61
CA ARG A 222 -10.50 19.44 -9.69
C ARG A 222 -10.44 18.65 -11.00
N CYS A 223 -9.94 17.42 -10.96
CA CYS A 223 -9.70 16.60 -12.15
C CYS A 223 -10.95 15.87 -12.65
N LYS A 224 -11.99 15.73 -11.82
CA LYS A 224 -13.25 15.00 -12.10
C LYS A 224 -13.06 13.50 -12.42
N VAL A 225 -11.94 12.93 -12.00
CA VAL A 225 -11.60 11.50 -12.10
C VAL A 225 -11.17 10.96 -10.73
N PRO A 226 -11.23 9.64 -10.53
CA PRO A 226 -10.66 9.03 -9.33
C PRO A 226 -9.17 9.34 -9.19
N VAL A 227 -8.73 9.54 -7.95
CA VAL A 227 -7.31 9.73 -7.61
C VAL A 227 -6.83 8.56 -6.75
N VAL A 228 -5.81 7.87 -7.22
CA VAL A 228 -5.13 6.81 -6.48
C VAL A 228 -3.75 7.30 -6.06
N SER A 229 -3.38 7.07 -4.81
CA SER A 229 -2.04 7.41 -4.33
C SER A 229 -1.42 6.25 -3.56
N SER A 230 -0.10 6.28 -3.41
CA SER A 230 0.65 5.16 -2.87
C SER A 230 0.29 4.84 -1.41
N LEU A 231 0.52 5.79 -0.50
CA LEU A 231 0.45 5.53 0.95
C LEU A 231 -0.96 5.22 1.45
N PRO A 232 -2.00 6.05 1.22
CA PRO A 232 -3.34 5.77 1.72
C PRO A 232 -3.91 4.43 1.20
N HIS A 233 -3.65 4.10 -0.07
CA HIS A 233 -4.17 2.87 -0.66
C HIS A 233 -3.40 1.62 -0.19
N ALA A 234 -2.11 1.74 0.10
CA ALA A 234 -1.34 0.67 0.73
C ALA A 234 -1.82 0.36 2.15
N LEU A 235 -2.10 1.39 2.94
CA LEU A 235 -2.70 1.25 4.27
C LEU A 235 -4.06 0.54 4.18
N ARG A 236 -4.93 0.98 3.26
CA ARG A 236 -6.22 0.34 3.02
C ARG A 236 -6.08 -1.13 2.65
N ALA A 237 -5.18 -1.46 1.73
CA ALA A 237 -4.95 -2.85 1.32
C ALA A 237 -4.46 -3.71 2.49
N GLY A 238 -3.52 -3.21 3.29
CA GLY A 238 -3.04 -3.90 4.48
C GLY A 238 -4.13 -4.13 5.52
N VAL A 239 -4.97 -3.13 5.78
CA VAL A 239 -6.12 -3.24 6.71
C VAL A 239 -7.11 -4.29 6.23
N ARG A 240 -7.32 -4.42 4.93
CA ARG A 240 -8.18 -5.48 4.35
C ARG A 240 -7.60 -6.88 4.53
N LEU A 241 -6.28 -7.05 4.56
CA LEU A 241 -5.65 -8.34 4.90
C LEU A 241 -5.95 -8.78 6.33
N LEU A 242 -6.27 -7.85 7.23
CA LEU A 242 -6.72 -8.16 8.59
C LEU A 242 -8.22 -8.54 8.67
N GLY A 243 -8.92 -8.66 7.53
CA GLY A 243 -10.35 -8.96 7.47
C GLY A 243 -11.25 -7.75 7.76
N LEU A 244 -10.69 -6.55 7.84
CA LEU A 244 -11.44 -5.30 8.06
C LEU A 244 -11.84 -4.64 6.74
N SER A 245 -12.83 -3.76 6.76
CA SER A 245 -13.35 -3.12 5.53
C SER A 245 -12.33 -2.24 4.81
N GLY A 246 -11.40 -1.66 5.53
CA GLY A 246 -10.45 -0.67 5.03
C GLY A 246 -11.10 0.67 4.61
N ARG A 247 -12.37 0.89 4.99
CA ARG A 247 -13.07 2.15 4.67
C ARG A 247 -12.59 3.29 5.56
N ALA A 248 -12.36 4.43 4.94
CA ALA A 248 -12.03 5.69 5.60
C ALA A 248 -12.71 6.84 4.83
N PRO A 249 -13.99 7.13 5.12
CA PRO A 249 -14.73 8.17 4.42
C PRO A 249 -14.14 9.56 4.67
N GLY A 250 -14.25 10.45 3.67
CA GLY A 250 -13.70 11.81 3.74
C GLY A 250 -12.38 12.00 3.00
N TYR A 251 -11.76 10.92 2.51
CA TYR A 251 -10.47 10.97 1.83
C TYR A 251 -10.51 10.46 0.37
N GLY A 252 -11.57 10.83 -0.36
CA GLY A 252 -11.74 10.46 -1.76
C GLY A 252 -12.61 9.23 -1.98
N LYS A 253 -12.90 8.97 -3.26
CA LYS A 253 -13.88 7.98 -3.69
C LYS A 253 -13.52 6.55 -3.28
N LEU A 254 -12.27 6.15 -3.52
CA LEU A 254 -11.83 4.77 -3.28
C LEU A 254 -11.76 4.43 -1.79
N LEU A 255 -11.35 5.36 -0.94
CA LEU A 255 -11.29 5.15 0.51
C LEU A 255 -12.67 5.16 1.18
N SER A 256 -13.69 5.65 0.48
CA SER A 256 -15.07 5.67 0.97
C SER A 256 -15.86 4.38 0.67
N GLN A 257 -15.27 3.44 -0.10
CA GLN A 257 -15.90 2.19 -0.56
C GLN A 257 -15.68 0.99 0.36
#